data_30f1f680640fdb477eef54c8154382d7
#
_entry.id   30f1f680640fdb477eef54c8154382d7
#
_cell.length_a   1.000
_cell.length_b   1.000
_cell.length_c   1.000
_cell.angle_alpha   90.00
_cell.angle_beta   90.00
_cell.angle_gamma   90.00
#
_symmetry.space_group_name_H-M   'P 1'
#
loop_
_entity.id
_entity.type
_entity.pdbx_description
1 polymer ?
#
loop_
_entity_poly.entity_id
_entity_poly.type
_entity_poly.pdbx_seq_one_letter_code
_entity_poly.pdbx_strand_id
1 'polypeptide(L)'
;RELLEKQATGSYSIDLYSMDEIAKEERDSTYGAMVACLGSPQKIKENGTFGPDGVACFDAFKKAMLLHDKKIKYLYSGEMGGMNTMVPMLVSIIAKQQGGASIGLLDFDANGRAVPELNTSLNAARGFAPNPVGLGALPTVEGKACTECIIECETDTESEAICRKLCEIYNS
;
A
#
# COMPACT_ATOMS: atom_id res chain seq x y z
N ARG A 1 6.67 9.55 13.72
CA ARG A 1 7.48 10.66 14.22
C ARG A 1 8.97 10.35 14.12
N GLU A 2 9.44 9.25 14.70
CA GLU A 2 10.85 8.85 14.66
C GLU A 2 11.41 8.70 13.23
N LEU A 3 10.66 8.10 12.30
CA LEU A 3 11.07 7.98 10.89
C LEU A 3 11.16 9.33 10.19
N LEU A 4 10.24 10.25 10.49
CA LEU A 4 10.27 11.61 9.95
C LEU A 4 11.44 12.42 10.53
N GLU A 5 11.76 12.22 11.80
CA GLU A 5 12.91 12.83 12.45
C GLU A 5 14.23 12.31 11.83
N LYS A 6 14.33 11.01 11.54
CA LYS A 6 15.47 10.41 10.83
C LYS A 6 15.57 10.94 9.39
N GLN A 7 14.46 11.16 8.70
CA GLN A 7 14.44 11.78 7.37
C GLN A 7 14.93 13.24 7.44
N ALA A 8 14.48 14.00 8.42
CA ALA A 8 14.94 15.38 8.64
C ALA A 8 16.45 15.48 8.89
N THR A 9 17.08 14.44 9.42
CA THR A 9 18.53 14.35 9.62
C THR A 9 19.30 13.89 8.37
N GLY A 10 18.63 13.74 7.23
CA GLY A 10 19.25 13.30 5.96
C GLY A 10 19.54 11.81 5.87
N SER A 11 19.10 11.02 6.85
CA SER A 11 19.33 9.57 6.88
C SER A 11 18.49 8.80 5.85
N TYR A 12 17.39 9.38 5.35
CA TYR A 12 16.52 8.76 4.36
C TYR A 12 15.99 9.79 3.37
N SER A 13 15.99 9.43 2.10
CA SER A 13 15.36 10.20 1.04
C SER A 13 14.23 9.38 0.41
N ILE A 14 13.15 10.04 0.08
CA ILE A 14 12.04 9.51 -0.69
C ILE A 14 12.06 10.23 -2.03
N ASP A 15 12.06 9.47 -3.11
CA ASP A 15 11.96 10.03 -4.45
C ASP A 15 10.48 10.21 -4.80
N LEU A 16 10.05 11.46 -4.92
CA LEU A 16 8.68 11.84 -5.27
C LEU A 16 8.65 12.29 -6.73
N TYR A 17 7.74 11.73 -7.50
CA TYR A 17 7.57 11.99 -8.93
C TYR A 17 6.16 12.50 -9.22
N SER A 18 6.07 13.54 -10.03
CA SER A 18 4.82 13.85 -10.71
C SER A 18 4.59 12.89 -11.87
N MET A 19 3.34 12.75 -12.30
CA MET A 19 3.03 11.91 -13.48
C MET A 19 3.74 12.39 -14.75
N ASP A 20 4.05 13.68 -14.85
CA ASP A 20 4.72 14.26 -16.02
C ASP A 20 6.22 13.98 -16.06
N GLU A 21 6.83 13.66 -14.91
CA GLU A 21 8.25 13.31 -14.81
C GLU A 21 8.52 11.85 -15.24
N ILE A 22 7.47 11.03 -15.36
CA ILE A 22 7.61 9.66 -15.87
C ILE A 22 7.61 9.70 -17.39
N ALA A 23 8.68 9.25 -18.01
CA ALA A 23 8.77 9.17 -19.46
C ALA A 23 7.62 8.32 -20.05
N LYS A 24 7.11 8.71 -21.21
CA LYS A 24 5.95 8.04 -21.82
C LYS A 24 6.22 6.56 -22.05
N GLU A 25 7.40 6.23 -22.53
CA GLU A 25 7.85 4.85 -22.79
C GLU A 25 7.91 4.03 -21.50
N GLU A 26 8.21 4.66 -20.40
CA GLU A 26 8.24 4.04 -19.08
C GLU A 26 6.84 3.80 -18.53
N ARG A 27 5.88 4.70 -18.79
CA ARG A 27 4.47 4.54 -18.37
C ARG A 27 3.83 3.28 -18.94
N ASP A 28 4.18 2.91 -20.16
CA ASP A 28 3.61 1.74 -20.84
C ASP A 28 4.17 0.39 -20.33
N SER A 29 5.32 0.44 -19.63
CA SER A 29 6.02 -0.76 -19.14
C SER A 29 6.11 -0.86 -17.62
N THR A 30 5.58 0.13 -16.89
CA THR A 30 5.75 0.25 -15.45
C THR A 30 4.40 0.31 -14.73
N TYR A 31 4.36 -0.28 -13.56
CA TYR A 31 3.16 -0.33 -12.73
C TYR A 31 3.38 0.41 -11.42
N GLY A 32 2.35 1.13 -10.99
CA GLY A 32 2.23 1.69 -9.65
C GLY A 32 1.31 0.85 -8.79
N ALA A 33 1.60 0.76 -7.50
CA ALA A 33 0.71 0.13 -6.54
C ALA A 33 0.02 1.19 -5.68
N MET A 34 -1.30 1.10 -5.60
CA MET A 34 -2.09 1.87 -4.66
C MET A 34 -1.89 1.30 -3.26
N VAL A 35 -1.61 2.15 -2.29
CA VAL A 35 -1.40 1.75 -0.90
C VAL A 35 -2.35 2.53 -0.01
N ALA A 36 -3.08 1.81 0.84
CA ALA A 36 -3.97 2.39 1.84
C ALA A 36 -4.06 1.47 3.07
N CYS A 37 -4.55 2.00 4.17
CA CYS A 37 -4.92 1.20 5.33
C CYS A 37 -6.36 0.76 5.21
N LEU A 38 -6.59 -0.50 5.55
CA LEU A 38 -7.92 -1.06 5.71
C LEU A 38 -8.14 -1.38 7.18
N GLY A 39 -9.31 -1.04 7.70
CA GLY A 39 -9.68 -1.32 9.09
C GLY A 39 -10.25 -0.11 9.83
N SER A 40 -10.44 -0.28 11.14
CA SER A 40 -10.98 0.78 11.99
C SER A 40 -9.90 1.75 12.46
N PRO A 41 -10.09 3.08 12.34
CA PRO A 41 -9.17 4.06 12.91
C PRO A 41 -8.93 3.89 14.41
N GLN A 42 -9.91 3.32 15.13
CA GLN A 42 -9.77 3.01 16.55
C GLN A 42 -8.80 1.86 16.77
N LYS A 43 -8.90 0.78 15.97
CA LYS A 43 -8.00 -0.38 16.04
C LYS A 43 -6.56 0.01 15.72
N ILE A 44 -6.37 0.87 14.75
CA ILE A 44 -5.06 1.41 14.42
C ILE A 44 -4.43 2.14 15.61
N LYS A 45 -5.23 2.91 16.37
CA LYS A 45 -4.75 3.58 17.59
C LYS A 45 -4.42 2.58 18.70
N GLU A 46 -5.22 1.54 18.85
CA GLU A 46 -5.02 0.49 19.85
C GLU A 46 -3.77 -0.34 19.57
N ASN A 47 -3.55 -0.71 18.31
CA ASN A 47 -2.41 -1.51 17.87
C ASN A 47 -1.09 -0.73 17.79
N GLY A 48 -1.13 0.58 17.71
CA GLY A 48 -0.02 1.50 17.97
C GLY A 48 1.07 1.60 16.91
N THR A 49 1.15 0.73 15.92
CA THR A 49 2.25 0.70 14.95
C THR A 49 1.78 0.47 13.53
N PHE A 50 2.25 1.34 12.65
CA PHE A 50 2.28 1.12 11.21
C PHE A 50 3.71 0.78 10.79
N GLY A 51 3.82 -0.06 9.79
CA GLY A 51 5.08 -0.18 9.08
C GLY A 51 5.38 -1.62 8.67
N PRO A 52 5.62 -2.57 9.59
CA PRO A 52 5.92 -3.96 9.23
C PRO A 52 4.81 -4.64 8.45
N ASP A 53 3.54 -4.39 8.78
CA ASP A 53 2.34 -4.86 8.08
C ASP A 53 2.24 -4.29 6.67
N GLY A 54 2.49 -2.98 6.51
CA GLY A 54 2.52 -2.33 5.20
C GLY A 54 3.62 -2.88 4.29
N VAL A 55 4.79 -3.21 4.83
CA VAL A 55 5.87 -3.84 4.06
C VAL A 55 5.52 -5.27 3.69
N ALA A 56 4.97 -6.05 4.62
CA ALA A 56 4.50 -7.41 4.35
C ALA A 56 3.43 -7.42 3.24
N CYS A 57 2.46 -6.51 3.32
CA CYS A 57 1.45 -6.28 2.29
C CYS A 57 2.09 -6.00 0.92
N PHE A 58 3.03 -5.06 0.88
CA PHE A 58 3.71 -4.68 -0.35
C PHE A 58 4.56 -5.81 -0.93
N ASP A 59 5.28 -6.55 -0.10
CA ASP A 59 6.09 -7.69 -0.53
C ASP A 59 5.24 -8.83 -1.09
N ALA A 60 4.11 -9.12 -0.46
CA ALA A 60 3.13 -10.07 -0.97
C ALA A 60 2.58 -9.62 -2.33
N PHE A 61 2.15 -8.37 -2.44
CA PHE A 61 1.64 -7.80 -3.69
C PHE A 61 2.70 -7.84 -4.80
N LYS A 62 3.93 -7.45 -4.50
CA LYS A 62 5.03 -7.47 -5.45
C LYS A 62 5.32 -8.88 -5.97
N LYS A 63 5.30 -9.89 -5.10
CA LYS A 63 5.44 -11.31 -5.49
C LYS A 63 4.34 -11.73 -6.45
N ALA A 64 3.08 -11.38 -6.16
CA ALA A 64 1.95 -11.68 -7.04
C ALA A 64 2.08 -11.00 -8.41
N MET A 65 2.44 -9.72 -8.44
CA MET A 65 2.61 -8.98 -9.69
C MET A 65 3.73 -9.56 -10.56
N LEU A 66 4.80 -10.08 -9.97
CA LEU A 66 5.87 -10.77 -10.71
C LEU A 66 5.40 -12.07 -11.38
N LEU A 67 4.42 -12.76 -10.81
CA LEU A 67 3.80 -13.94 -11.46
C LEU A 67 3.03 -13.56 -12.74
N HIS A 68 2.65 -12.31 -12.89
CA HIS A 68 1.99 -11.76 -14.09
C HIS A 68 2.95 -10.96 -14.98
N ASP A 69 4.27 -11.14 -14.81
CA ASP A 69 5.31 -10.39 -15.53
C ASP A 69 5.20 -8.86 -15.35
N LYS A 70 4.65 -8.40 -14.23
CA LYS A 70 4.44 -7.00 -13.91
C LYS A 70 5.39 -6.55 -12.81
N LYS A 71 6.22 -5.56 -13.09
CA LYS A 71 7.16 -4.99 -12.13
C LYS A 71 6.61 -3.70 -11.54
N ILE A 72 6.40 -3.68 -10.23
CA ILE A 72 6.02 -2.47 -9.50
C ILE A 72 7.24 -1.59 -9.30
N LYS A 73 7.14 -0.35 -9.68
CA LYS A 73 8.20 0.66 -9.59
C LYS A 73 7.82 1.84 -8.73
N TYR A 74 6.52 2.10 -8.60
CA TYR A 74 5.98 3.25 -7.87
C TYR A 74 4.91 2.84 -6.89
N LEU A 75 4.79 3.63 -5.82
CA LEU A 75 3.66 3.59 -4.90
C LEU A 75 2.90 4.92 -4.98
N TYR A 76 1.62 4.88 -4.70
CA TYR A 76 0.80 6.07 -4.54
C TYR A 76 -0.27 5.87 -3.48
N SER A 77 -0.78 6.97 -2.95
CA SER A 77 -1.83 6.93 -1.93
C SER A 77 -3.17 6.50 -2.55
N GLY A 78 -3.89 5.62 -1.87
CA GLY A 78 -5.27 5.30 -2.25
C GLY A 78 -6.21 6.50 -2.07
N GLU A 79 -5.90 7.33 -1.09
CA GLU A 79 -6.71 8.50 -0.74
C GLU A 79 -5.88 9.55 0.00
N MET A 80 -6.20 10.81 -0.19
CA MET A 80 -5.60 11.90 0.57
C MET A 80 -6.18 11.96 1.98
N GLY A 81 -5.30 11.98 2.95
CA GLY A 81 -5.64 12.08 4.37
C GLY A 81 -4.40 11.93 5.24
N GLY A 82 -4.48 12.38 6.49
CA GLY A 82 -3.32 12.46 7.38
C GLY A 82 -2.60 11.13 7.60
N MET A 83 -3.28 10.00 7.44
CA MET A 83 -2.72 8.68 7.62
C MET A 83 -2.35 8.02 6.28
N ASN A 84 -3.29 7.88 5.37
CA ASN A 84 -3.08 7.16 4.12
C ASN A 84 -2.06 7.82 3.18
N THR A 85 -1.86 9.11 3.26
CA THR A 85 -0.76 9.79 2.56
C THR A 85 0.61 9.36 3.07
N MET A 86 0.73 9.04 4.37
CA MET A 86 2.00 8.67 4.98
C MET A 86 2.37 7.18 4.78
N VAL A 87 1.39 6.31 4.55
CA VAL A 87 1.63 4.86 4.47
C VAL A 87 2.55 4.48 3.31
N PRO A 88 2.34 4.92 2.06
CA PRO A 88 3.26 4.61 0.97
C PRO A 88 4.67 5.15 1.21
N MET A 89 4.81 6.30 1.90
CA MET A 89 6.11 6.84 2.30
C MET A 89 6.83 5.90 3.27
N LEU A 90 6.12 5.41 4.29
CA LEU A 90 6.66 4.47 5.26
C LEU A 90 7.08 3.16 4.58
N VAL A 91 6.25 2.60 3.72
CA VAL A 91 6.57 1.38 2.97
C VAL A 91 7.83 1.57 2.12
N SER A 92 7.94 2.68 1.40
CA SER A 92 9.13 3.00 0.59
C SER A 92 10.41 3.09 1.44
N ILE A 93 10.35 3.79 2.57
CA ILE A 93 11.50 3.94 3.48
C ILE A 93 11.92 2.59 4.06
N ILE A 94 10.98 1.82 4.59
CA ILE A 94 11.29 0.55 5.25
C ILE A 94 11.79 -0.48 4.25
N ALA A 95 11.19 -0.55 3.06
CA ALA A 95 11.66 -1.43 1.99
C ALA A 95 13.12 -1.12 1.59
N LYS A 96 13.48 0.16 1.52
CA LYS A 96 14.85 0.61 1.26
C LYS A 96 15.81 0.22 2.40
N GLN A 97 15.38 0.36 3.66
CA GLN A 97 16.18 -0.04 4.83
C GLN A 97 16.48 -1.54 4.87
N GLN A 98 15.56 -2.35 4.38
CA GLN A 98 15.71 -3.81 4.32
C GLN A 98 16.58 -4.27 3.13
N GLY A 99 17.26 -3.33 2.45
CA GLY A 99 18.13 -3.63 1.31
C GLY A 99 17.38 -3.83 -0.01
N GLY A 100 16.09 -3.47 -0.05
CA GLY A 100 15.30 -3.45 -1.27
C GLY A 100 15.70 -2.32 -2.24
N ALA A 101 15.26 -2.44 -3.48
CA ALA A 101 15.39 -1.35 -4.45
C ALA A 101 14.58 -0.13 -3.99
N SER A 102 15.08 1.07 -4.30
CA SER A 102 14.31 2.29 -4.10
C SER A 102 13.01 2.23 -4.91
N ILE A 103 11.89 2.50 -4.24
CA ILE A 103 10.56 2.53 -4.84
C ILE A 103 10.12 3.99 -4.82
N GLY A 104 9.87 4.54 -6.01
CA GLY A 104 9.42 5.92 -6.15
C GLY A 104 8.00 6.12 -5.61
N LEU A 105 7.70 7.33 -5.18
CA LEU A 105 6.34 7.73 -4.87
C LEU A 105 5.80 8.60 -5.99
N LEU A 106 4.53 8.41 -6.32
CA LEU A 106 3.80 9.33 -7.20
C LEU A 106 3.11 10.39 -6.35
N ASP A 107 3.29 11.65 -6.74
CA ASP A 107 2.52 12.78 -6.21
C ASP A 107 1.12 12.77 -6.83
N PHE A 108 0.37 11.77 -6.41
CA PHE A 108 -0.93 11.41 -6.96
C PHE A 108 -1.69 10.59 -5.93
N ASP A 109 -2.99 10.68 -5.94
CA ASP A 109 -3.88 9.79 -5.19
C ASP A 109 -5.06 9.32 -6.06
N ALA A 110 -5.66 8.20 -5.66
CA ALA A 110 -6.71 7.58 -6.46
C ALA A 110 -8.09 8.21 -6.28
N ASN A 111 -8.38 8.87 -5.14
CA ASN A 111 -9.75 9.22 -4.77
C ASN A 111 -9.95 10.65 -4.29
N GLY A 112 -8.89 11.41 -4.00
CA GLY A 112 -8.94 12.77 -3.45
C GLY A 112 -9.41 12.86 -1.99
N ARG A 113 -10.12 11.86 -1.50
CA ARG A 113 -10.66 11.75 -0.12
C ARG A 113 -10.80 10.31 0.29
N ALA A 114 -10.96 10.09 1.59
CA ALA A 114 -11.29 8.76 2.13
C ALA A 114 -12.59 8.21 1.53
N VAL A 115 -12.54 6.95 1.14
CA VAL A 115 -13.70 6.20 0.63
C VAL A 115 -13.97 5.03 1.57
N PRO A 116 -15.25 4.67 1.78
CA PRO A 116 -15.62 3.64 2.76
C PRO A 116 -15.24 2.22 2.32
N GLU A 117 -15.16 1.97 1.02
CA GLU A 117 -15.00 0.64 0.44
C GLU A 117 -14.21 0.71 -0.88
N LEU A 118 -13.52 -0.38 -1.25
CA LEU A 118 -12.74 -0.47 -2.48
C LEU A 118 -13.60 -0.25 -3.73
N ASN A 119 -14.82 -0.80 -3.74
CA ASN A 119 -15.78 -0.68 -4.83
C ASN A 119 -16.38 0.73 -4.98
N THR A 120 -16.17 1.61 -4.02
CA THR A 120 -16.58 3.02 -4.10
C THR A 120 -15.46 3.95 -4.56
N SER A 121 -14.30 3.40 -4.91
CA SER A 121 -13.17 4.17 -5.41
C SER A 121 -13.41 4.71 -6.82
N LEU A 122 -12.69 5.77 -7.20
CA LEU A 122 -12.70 6.28 -8.57
C LEU A 122 -12.19 5.27 -9.58
N ASN A 123 -11.27 4.38 -9.16
CA ASN A 123 -10.79 3.29 -10.00
C ASN A 123 -11.93 2.31 -10.32
N ALA A 124 -12.68 1.88 -9.31
CA ALA A 124 -13.85 1.03 -9.49
C ALA A 124 -14.92 1.70 -10.37
N ALA A 125 -15.20 2.98 -10.15
CA ALA A 125 -16.14 3.76 -10.98
C ALA A 125 -15.73 3.87 -12.45
N ARG A 126 -14.45 3.69 -12.76
CA ARG A 126 -13.88 3.66 -14.12
C ARG A 126 -13.72 2.24 -14.68
N GLY A 127 -14.17 1.22 -13.96
CA GLY A 127 -14.07 -0.19 -14.37
C GLY A 127 -12.70 -0.82 -14.13
N PHE A 128 -11.84 -0.20 -13.32
CA PHE A 128 -10.58 -0.81 -12.88
C PHE A 128 -10.81 -1.55 -11.56
N ALA A 129 -10.83 -2.86 -11.60
CA ALA A 129 -10.92 -3.67 -10.40
C ALA A 129 -9.61 -3.57 -9.58
N PRO A 130 -9.68 -3.46 -8.23
CA PRO A 130 -8.53 -3.55 -7.36
C PRO A 130 -8.06 -5.01 -7.28
N ASN A 131 -7.36 -5.47 -8.30
CA ASN A 131 -7.02 -6.88 -8.43
C ASN A 131 -5.65 -7.03 -9.13
N PRO A 132 -4.69 -7.79 -8.57
CA PRO A 132 -4.75 -8.43 -7.24
C PRO A 132 -4.69 -7.42 -6.08
N VAL A 133 -5.14 -7.84 -4.89
CA VAL A 133 -4.98 -7.10 -3.63
C VAL A 133 -3.94 -7.82 -2.76
N GLY A 134 -2.90 -7.10 -2.34
CA GLY A 134 -2.03 -7.53 -1.26
C GLY A 134 -2.59 -7.04 0.08
N LEU A 135 -2.61 -7.89 1.10
CA LEU A 135 -2.99 -7.52 2.45
C LEU A 135 -1.93 -8.00 3.44
N GLY A 136 -1.49 -7.12 4.32
CA GLY A 136 -0.58 -7.42 5.41
C GLY A 136 -1.25 -7.14 6.75
N ALA A 137 -1.01 -8.01 7.72
CA ALA A 137 -1.48 -7.82 9.08
C ALA A 137 -0.37 -8.06 10.09
N LEU A 138 -0.39 -7.30 11.19
CA LEU A 138 0.51 -7.52 12.32
C LEU A 138 0.34 -8.95 12.87
N PRO A 139 1.40 -9.55 13.40
CA PRO A 139 1.30 -10.90 13.96
C PRO A 139 0.41 -10.89 15.20
N THR A 140 -0.44 -11.91 15.32
CA THR A 140 -1.28 -12.13 16.51
C THR A 140 -0.47 -12.66 17.69
N VAL A 141 0.76 -13.11 17.45
CA VAL A 141 1.69 -13.62 18.46
C VAL A 141 2.98 -12.83 18.38
N GLU A 142 3.40 -12.27 19.50
CA GLU A 142 4.63 -11.48 19.59
C GLU A 142 5.85 -12.27 19.09
N GLY A 143 6.73 -11.59 18.36
CA GLY A 143 7.96 -12.17 17.78
C GLY A 143 7.73 -13.04 16.54
N LYS A 144 6.52 -13.12 16.01
CA LYS A 144 6.23 -13.76 14.72
C LYS A 144 6.27 -12.76 13.57
N ALA A 145 6.38 -13.28 12.35
CA ALA A 145 6.28 -12.48 11.14
C ALA A 145 4.84 -11.97 10.93
N CYS A 146 4.71 -10.85 10.24
CA CYS A 146 3.42 -10.37 9.75
C CYS A 146 2.78 -11.41 8.81
N THR A 147 1.47 -11.44 8.81
CA THR A 147 0.72 -12.24 7.84
C THR A 147 0.73 -11.55 6.49
N GLU A 148 0.93 -12.32 5.44
CA GLU A 148 0.86 -11.88 4.05
C GLU A 148 -0.29 -12.64 3.37
N CYS A 149 -1.18 -11.90 2.69
CA CYS A 149 -2.26 -12.49 1.88
C CYS A 149 -2.26 -11.84 0.51
N ILE A 150 -2.56 -12.63 -0.52
CA ILE A 150 -2.90 -12.16 -1.86
C ILE A 150 -4.32 -12.60 -2.15
N ILE A 151 -5.10 -11.67 -2.67
CA ILE A 151 -6.51 -11.87 -2.99
C ILE A 151 -6.66 -11.56 -4.48
N GLU A 152 -7.14 -12.54 -5.23
CA GLU A 152 -7.53 -12.39 -6.62
C GLU A 152 -8.99 -12.79 -6.76
N CYS A 153 -9.83 -11.86 -7.20
CA CYS A 153 -11.27 -12.04 -7.36
C CYS A 153 -11.71 -11.49 -8.70
N GLU A 154 -12.88 -11.91 -9.17
CA GLU A 154 -13.46 -11.38 -10.41
C GLU A 154 -14.00 -9.96 -10.24
N THR A 155 -14.45 -9.61 -9.02
CA THR A 155 -15.07 -8.32 -8.74
C THR A 155 -14.44 -7.60 -7.55
N ASP A 156 -14.49 -6.27 -7.57
CA ASP A 156 -14.07 -5.40 -6.47
C ASP A 156 -14.93 -5.59 -5.21
N THR A 157 -16.22 -5.88 -5.37
CA THR A 157 -17.14 -6.18 -4.27
C THR A 157 -16.74 -7.45 -3.53
N GLU A 158 -16.33 -8.48 -4.25
CA GLU A 158 -15.85 -9.73 -3.66
C GLU A 158 -14.50 -9.51 -2.95
N SER A 159 -13.59 -8.79 -3.58
CA SER A 159 -12.31 -8.41 -2.96
C SER A 159 -12.52 -7.64 -1.65
N GLU A 160 -13.43 -6.66 -1.64
CA GLU A 160 -13.78 -5.90 -0.43
C GLU A 160 -14.34 -6.83 0.67
N ALA A 161 -15.27 -7.70 0.33
CA ALA A 161 -15.89 -8.62 1.30
C ALA A 161 -14.85 -9.55 1.96
N ILE A 162 -13.91 -10.07 1.17
CA ILE A 162 -12.81 -10.92 1.67
C ILE A 162 -11.85 -10.10 2.54
N CYS A 163 -11.43 -8.91 2.08
CA CYS A 163 -10.56 -8.04 2.85
C CYS A 163 -11.15 -7.69 4.22
N ARG A 164 -12.45 -7.37 4.29
CA ARG A 164 -13.15 -7.10 5.55
C ARG A 164 -13.14 -8.28 6.50
N LYS A 165 -13.38 -9.50 5.98
CA LYS A 165 -13.30 -10.70 6.80
C LYS A 165 -11.91 -10.97 7.34
N LEU A 166 -10.89 -10.71 6.57
CA LEU A 166 -9.51 -10.83 7.04
C LEU A 166 -9.19 -9.78 8.12
N CYS A 167 -9.67 -8.53 7.99
CA CYS A 167 -9.54 -7.53 9.05
C CYS A 167 -10.21 -7.97 10.35
N GLU A 168 -11.40 -8.59 10.29
CA GLU A 168 -12.07 -9.13 11.48
C GLU A 168 -11.23 -10.24 12.16
N ILE A 169 -10.60 -11.14 11.37
CA ILE A 169 -9.77 -12.23 11.88
C ILE A 169 -8.52 -11.69 12.58
N TYR A 170 -7.89 -10.67 12.01
CA TYR A 170 -6.65 -10.07 12.54
C TYR A 170 -6.90 -8.92 13.51
N ASN A 171 -8.16 -8.62 13.84
CA ASN A 171 -8.54 -7.56 14.75
C ASN A 171 -7.97 -6.17 14.36
N SER A 172 -8.00 -5.86 13.09
CA SER A 172 -7.47 -4.62 12.47
C SER A 172 -8.57 -3.69 11.98
#